data_d37065e9feccc91d795073d1dd91ece7
#
_entry.id   d37065e9feccc91d795073d1dd91ece7
#
_cell.length_a   1.000
_cell.length_b   1.000
_cell.length_c   1.000
_cell.angle_alpha   90.00
_cell.angle_beta   90.00
_cell.angle_gamma   90.00
#
_symmetry.space_group_name_H-M   'P 1'
#
loop_
_entity.id
_entity.type
_entity.pdbx_description
1 polymer ?
#
loop_
_entity_poly.entity_id
_entity_poly.type
_entity_poly.pdbx_seq_one_letter_code
_entity_poly.pdbx_strand_id
1 'polypeptide(L)'
;MREATGLVLHFTRCNAPGQMKEWGTWIEETHLPDLRDTEGVRAVTAWPLTQQPEPGMPSVGFSHVILIEVSGDVSASAASLRKRQQELRQSGRIHSNHCITKVDCLEAHGRFNRKPMVSDSLEGHILAYVMCNDPDREQEWDRWNDAVHMPDMMASGAFRAVSRWRRRPKDEQGTNYLTLYDVGEGGVGLAVVRSAAVMPGLVKAGRKLDCHVGGLTVTLGPE
;
A
#
# COMPACT_ATOMS: atom_id res chain seq x y z
N MET A 1 2.77 -8.60 -20.69
CA MET A 1 3.42 -8.56 -19.35
C MET A 1 2.48 -9.27 -18.39
N ARG A 2 2.95 -10.23 -17.55
CA ARG A 2 2.08 -10.89 -16.56
C ARG A 2 1.72 -9.87 -15.48
N GLU A 3 0.49 -9.87 -14.98
CA GLU A 3 0.07 -9.01 -13.87
C GLU A 3 0.79 -9.37 -12.57
N ALA A 4 0.94 -8.41 -11.65
CA ALA A 4 1.43 -8.70 -10.32
C ALA A 4 0.45 -9.62 -9.59
N THR A 5 0.95 -10.67 -8.98
CA THR A 5 0.14 -11.63 -8.21
C THR A 5 0.24 -11.38 -6.72
N GLY A 6 1.26 -10.61 -6.29
CA GLY A 6 1.48 -10.24 -4.90
C GLY A 6 2.06 -8.85 -4.74
N LEU A 7 1.90 -8.33 -3.55
CA LEU A 7 2.42 -7.06 -3.08
C LEU A 7 3.09 -7.29 -1.72
N VAL A 8 4.36 -6.87 -1.61
CA VAL A 8 5.08 -6.84 -0.32
C VAL A 8 5.31 -5.39 0.04
N LEU A 9 4.88 -5.00 1.24
CA LEU A 9 5.05 -3.65 1.76
C LEU A 9 6.10 -3.66 2.85
N HIS A 10 7.17 -2.86 2.69
CA HIS A 10 8.10 -2.57 3.76
C HIS A 10 7.79 -1.19 4.34
N PHE A 11 7.34 -1.14 5.58
CA PHE A 11 7.17 0.09 6.33
C PHE A 11 8.52 0.46 6.95
N THR A 12 9.07 1.59 6.56
CA THR A 12 10.48 1.92 6.86
C THR A 12 10.62 3.29 7.47
N ARG A 13 11.71 3.48 8.21
CA ARG A 13 12.12 4.78 8.72
C ARG A 13 13.63 4.92 8.75
N CYS A 14 14.08 6.17 8.75
CA CYS A 14 15.44 6.53 9.17
C CYS A 14 15.48 6.70 10.69
N ASN A 15 16.39 6.00 11.39
CA ASN A 15 16.54 6.13 12.82
C ASN A 15 17.30 7.41 13.25
N ALA A 16 17.90 8.14 12.30
CA ALA A 16 18.59 9.41 12.53
C ALA A 16 17.92 10.54 11.74
N PRO A 17 17.06 11.36 12.35
CA PRO A 17 16.34 12.43 11.63
C PRO A 17 17.24 13.39 10.85
N GLY A 18 18.42 13.68 11.37
CA GLY A 18 19.42 14.54 10.70
C GLY A 18 20.02 13.94 9.42
N GLN A 19 19.79 12.66 9.14
CA GLN A 19 20.29 11.96 7.94
C GLN A 19 19.18 11.58 6.95
N MET A 20 17.99 12.12 7.12
CA MET A 20 16.84 11.79 6.25
C MET A 20 17.14 12.00 4.76
N LYS A 21 17.82 13.08 4.39
CA LYS A 21 18.17 13.36 3.00
C LYS A 21 19.12 12.32 2.42
N GLU A 22 20.21 12.00 3.14
CA GLU A 22 21.19 10.99 2.73
C GLU A 22 20.54 9.60 2.63
N TRP A 23 19.73 9.24 3.62
CA TRP A 23 18.98 8.01 3.66
C TRP A 23 17.96 7.92 2.50
N GLY A 24 17.27 9.01 2.16
CA GLY A 24 16.36 9.07 1.00
C GLY A 24 17.10 8.84 -0.31
N THR A 25 18.23 9.51 -0.52
CA THR A 25 19.11 9.28 -1.68
C THR A 25 19.58 7.83 -1.75
N TRP A 26 20.00 7.25 -0.64
CA TRP A 26 20.40 5.85 -0.57
C TRP A 26 19.23 4.90 -0.94
N ILE A 27 17.99 5.17 -0.47
CA ILE A 27 16.83 4.39 -0.88
C ILE A 27 16.73 4.37 -2.40
N GLU A 28 16.68 5.52 -3.04
CA GLU A 28 16.43 5.64 -4.49
C GLU A 28 17.59 5.06 -5.34
N GLU A 29 18.82 5.40 -4.99
CA GLU A 29 19.98 5.11 -5.81
C GLU A 29 20.61 3.73 -5.53
N THR A 30 20.34 3.15 -4.35
CA THR A 30 20.98 1.88 -3.94
C THR A 30 19.93 0.84 -3.60
N HIS A 31 19.02 1.15 -2.67
CA HIS A 31 18.17 0.12 -2.08
C HIS A 31 17.09 -0.38 -3.03
N LEU A 32 16.38 0.53 -3.73
CA LEU A 32 15.38 0.12 -4.71
C LEU A 32 15.99 -0.68 -5.88
N PRO A 33 17.13 -0.30 -6.49
CA PRO A 33 17.82 -1.15 -7.46
C PRO A 33 18.16 -2.53 -6.91
N ASP A 34 18.73 -2.61 -5.70
CA ASP A 34 19.07 -3.88 -5.08
C ASP A 34 17.87 -4.80 -4.85
N LEU A 35 16.70 -4.23 -4.53
CA LEU A 35 15.45 -4.99 -4.37
C LEU A 35 14.88 -5.43 -5.73
N ARG A 36 15.01 -4.61 -6.79
CA ARG A 36 14.54 -4.97 -8.15
C ARG A 36 15.26 -6.18 -8.71
N ASP A 37 16.53 -6.39 -8.33
CA ASP A 37 17.35 -7.53 -8.75
C ASP A 37 16.97 -8.85 -8.05
N THR A 38 15.98 -8.83 -7.16
CA THR A 38 15.49 -10.03 -6.46
C THR A 38 14.56 -10.82 -7.38
N GLU A 39 14.76 -12.14 -7.44
CA GLU A 39 13.91 -13.03 -8.22
C GLU A 39 12.43 -12.90 -7.84
N GLY A 40 11.56 -12.79 -8.85
CA GLY A 40 10.12 -12.63 -8.68
C GLY A 40 9.67 -11.18 -8.48
N VAL A 41 10.58 -10.25 -8.20
CA VAL A 41 10.25 -8.82 -8.11
C VAL A 41 10.00 -8.24 -9.51
N ARG A 42 8.95 -7.44 -9.64
CA ARG A 42 8.53 -6.81 -10.90
C ARG A 42 8.70 -5.31 -10.90
N ALA A 43 8.31 -4.69 -9.79
CA ALA A 43 8.43 -3.26 -9.62
C ALA A 43 8.69 -2.95 -8.14
N VAL A 44 9.45 -1.90 -7.90
CA VAL A 44 9.72 -1.38 -6.55
C VAL A 44 9.63 0.13 -6.61
N THR A 45 8.86 0.71 -5.71
CA THR A 45 8.75 2.16 -5.51
C THR A 45 8.78 2.47 -4.02
N ALA A 46 9.33 3.62 -3.66
CA ALA A 46 9.28 4.13 -2.29
C ALA A 46 8.48 5.43 -2.25
N TRP A 47 7.68 5.60 -1.22
CA TRP A 47 6.82 6.76 -1.04
C TRP A 47 6.88 7.26 0.38
N PRO A 48 7.09 8.57 0.62
CA PRO A 48 6.99 9.16 1.94
C PRO A 48 5.53 9.21 2.41
N LEU A 49 5.33 9.26 3.71
CA LEU A 49 4.04 9.61 4.30
C LEU A 49 3.73 11.09 4.01
N THR A 50 2.56 11.38 3.47
CA THR A 50 2.10 12.76 3.22
C THR A 50 1.62 13.47 4.49
N GLN A 51 1.19 12.71 5.49
CA GLN A 51 0.75 13.26 6.77
C GLN A 51 1.59 12.67 7.90
N GLN A 52 2.42 13.52 8.50
CA GLN A 52 2.94 13.23 9.83
C GLN A 52 1.76 13.23 10.81
N PRO A 53 1.70 12.27 11.77
CA PRO A 53 0.67 12.34 12.80
C PRO A 53 0.73 13.70 13.50
N GLU A 54 -0.42 14.30 13.78
CA GLU A 54 -0.49 15.54 14.55
C GLU A 54 0.26 15.39 15.89
N PRO A 55 0.87 16.47 16.40
CA PRO A 55 1.55 16.44 17.70
C PRO A 55 0.62 15.88 18.79
N GLY A 56 1.02 14.79 19.42
CA GLY A 56 0.22 14.10 20.44
C GLY A 56 -0.54 12.86 19.94
N MET A 57 -0.61 12.61 18.65
CA MET A 57 -1.07 11.34 18.10
C MET A 57 0.04 10.28 18.15
N PRO A 58 -0.27 8.99 18.37
CA PRO A 58 0.72 7.94 18.29
C PRO A 58 1.38 7.95 16.92
N SER A 59 2.70 8.03 16.87
CA SER A 59 3.44 7.91 15.60
C SER A 59 3.16 6.54 15.01
N VAL A 60 2.89 6.46 13.72
CA VAL A 60 2.72 5.18 13.00
C VAL A 60 4.01 4.35 12.96
N GLY A 61 5.11 4.88 13.50
CA GLY A 61 6.38 4.18 13.64
C GLY A 61 7.21 4.04 12.36
N PHE A 62 6.77 4.63 11.25
CA PHE A 62 7.47 4.65 9.96
C PHE A 62 7.30 6.01 9.28
N SER A 63 8.14 6.32 8.30
CA SER A 63 8.09 7.56 7.52
C SER A 63 7.94 7.32 6.01
N HIS A 64 8.24 6.11 5.55
CA HIS A 64 8.12 5.71 4.14
C HIS A 64 7.56 4.30 4.03
N VAL A 65 6.92 4.03 2.89
CA VAL A 65 6.53 2.69 2.50
C VAL A 65 7.18 2.34 1.17
N ILE A 66 7.89 1.21 1.14
CA ILE A 66 8.40 0.62 -0.09
C ILE A 66 7.35 -0.38 -0.57
N LEU A 67 6.79 -0.15 -1.76
CA LEU A 67 5.85 -1.03 -2.43
C LEU A 67 6.62 -1.92 -3.39
N ILE A 68 6.52 -3.24 -3.23
CA ILE A 68 7.23 -4.25 -4.02
C ILE A 68 6.18 -5.14 -4.67
N GLU A 69 5.99 -4.98 -5.97
CA GLU A 69 5.15 -5.87 -6.75
C GLU A 69 5.93 -7.15 -7.09
N VAL A 70 5.27 -8.28 -6.90
CA VAL A 70 5.89 -9.59 -7.16
C VAL A 70 5.02 -10.44 -8.08
N SER A 71 5.65 -11.41 -8.75
CA SER A 71 4.99 -12.43 -9.56
C SER A 71 5.16 -13.81 -8.93
N GLY A 72 4.17 -14.68 -9.07
CA GLY A 72 4.17 -16.01 -8.49
C GLY A 72 3.66 -16.03 -7.05
N ASP A 73 4.22 -16.90 -6.22
CA ASP A 73 3.82 -17.04 -4.82
C ASP A 73 4.39 -15.91 -3.96
N VAL A 74 3.52 -15.19 -3.28
CA VAL A 74 3.91 -14.02 -2.47
C VAL A 74 4.77 -14.41 -1.26
N SER A 75 4.54 -15.59 -0.68
CA SER A 75 5.31 -16.06 0.47
C SER A 75 6.74 -16.43 0.07
N ALA A 76 6.90 -17.07 -1.08
CA ALA A 76 8.21 -17.39 -1.65
C ALA A 76 8.97 -16.09 -2.01
N SER A 77 8.30 -15.13 -2.64
CA SER A 77 8.89 -13.81 -2.96
C SER A 77 9.29 -13.05 -1.70
N ALA A 78 8.48 -13.08 -0.66
CA ALA A 78 8.83 -12.46 0.63
C ALA A 78 10.02 -13.16 1.30
N ALA A 79 10.16 -14.47 1.14
CA ALA A 79 11.35 -15.21 1.63
C ALA A 79 12.60 -14.79 0.84
N SER A 80 12.52 -14.69 -0.48
CA SER A 80 13.62 -14.22 -1.34
C SER A 80 14.04 -12.79 -0.98
N LEU A 81 13.08 -11.88 -0.75
CA LEU A 81 13.35 -10.52 -0.30
C LEU A 81 14.03 -10.48 1.07
N ARG A 82 13.60 -11.31 2.04
CA ARG A 82 14.29 -11.42 3.35
C ARG A 82 15.72 -11.90 3.20
N LYS A 83 15.95 -12.91 2.38
CA LYS A 83 17.31 -13.41 2.08
C LYS A 83 18.15 -12.29 1.45
N ARG A 84 17.61 -11.59 0.45
CA ARG A 84 18.31 -10.46 -0.20
C ARG A 84 18.67 -9.37 0.82
N GLN A 85 17.75 -8.98 1.69
CA GLN A 85 18.00 -8.00 2.77
C GLN A 85 19.15 -8.45 3.69
N GLN A 86 19.22 -9.74 4.01
CA GLN A 86 20.31 -10.29 4.83
C GLN A 86 21.66 -10.20 4.09
N GLU A 87 21.72 -10.57 2.82
CA GLU A 87 22.91 -10.47 1.98
C GLU A 87 23.40 -9.01 1.87
N LEU A 88 22.49 -8.08 1.63
CA LEU A 88 22.80 -6.65 1.57
C LEU A 88 23.33 -6.12 2.90
N ARG A 89 22.82 -6.61 4.03
CA ARG A 89 23.34 -6.24 5.35
C ARG A 89 24.73 -6.80 5.59
N GLN A 90 25.00 -8.06 5.22
CA GLN A 90 26.31 -8.70 5.36
C GLN A 90 27.37 -8.03 4.48
N SER A 91 26.98 -7.54 3.32
CA SER A 91 27.89 -6.82 2.39
C SER A 91 28.04 -5.32 2.70
N GLY A 92 27.43 -4.82 3.79
CA GLY A 92 27.50 -3.41 4.17
C GLY A 92 26.73 -2.45 3.26
N ARG A 93 25.82 -2.96 2.40
CA ARG A 93 25.03 -2.15 1.46
C ARG A 93 23.78 -1.53 2.11
N ILE A 94 23.40 -1.97 3.30
CA ILE A 94 22.26 -1.38 4.06
C ILE A 94 22.74 -0.14 4.81
N HIS A 95 22.05 0.97 4.61
CA HIS A 95 22.31 2.20 5.35
C HIS A 95 22.14 1.97 6.86
N SER A 96 23.10 2.41 7.69
CA SER A 96 23.17 2.12 9.12
C SER A 96 21.92 2.53 9.90
N ASN A 97 21.23 3.57 9.44
CA ASN A 97 20.00 4.09 10.05
C ASN A 97 18.71 3.58 9.42
N HIS A 98 18.81 2.65 8.44
CA HIS A 98 17.63 2.04 7.84
C HIS A 98 16.98 1.02 8.76
N CYS A 99 15.69 1.20 9.01
CA CYS A 99 14.89 0.31 9.82
C CYS A 99 13.60 -0.07 9.09
N ILE A 100 13.38 -1.37 8.90
CA ILE A 100 12.07 -1.90 8.49
C ILE A 100 11.30 -2.19 9.78
N THR A 101 10.22 -1.46 10.00
CA THR A 101 9.40 -1.57 11.23
C THR A 101 8.31 -2.61 11.11
N LYS A 102 7.84 -2.85 9.86
CA LYS A 102 6.78 -3.83 9.56
C LYS A 102 6.91 -4.30 8.11
N VAL A 103 6.51 -5.55 7.87
CA VAL A 103 6.36 -6.11 6.53
C VAL A 103 4.96 -6.70 6.40
N ASP A 104 4.22 -6.29 5.37
CA ASP A 104 2.98 -6.93 4.98
C ASP A 104 3.17 -7.69 3.67
N CYS A 105 2.69 -8.94 3.63
CA CYS A 105 2.68 -9.78 2.44
C CYS A 105 1.22 -9.98 2.01
N LEU A 106 0.92 -9.63 0.79
CA LEU A 106 -0.43 -9.52 0.28
C LEU A 106 -0.54 -10.21 -1.08
N GLU A 107 -1.53 -11.07 -1.26
CA GLU A 107 -1.88 -11.64 -2.57
C GLU A 107 -2.96 -10.81 -3.25
N ALA A 108 -2.96 -10.80 -4.58
CA ALA A 108 -4.00 -10.14 -5.35
C ALA A 108 -5.37 -10.71 -5.02
N HIS A 109 -6.37 -9.86 -4.80
CA HIS A 109 -7.71 -10.25 -4.39
C HIS A 109 -8.77 -9.41 -5.13
N GLY A 110 -9.91 -10.06 -5.47
CA GLY A 110 -10.97 -9.40 -6.20
C GLY A 110 -10.73 -9.32 -7.72
N ARG A 111 -11.68 -8.72 -8.43
CA ARG A 111 -11.70 -8.64 -9.90
C ARG A 111 -11.27 -7.27 -10.44
N PHE A 112 -11.06 -6.30 -9.57
CA PHE A 112 -10.61 -4.99 -9.99
C PHE A 112 -9.14 -5.04 -10.34
N ASN A 113 -8.86 -5.06 -11.65
CA ASN A 113 -7.50 -5.13 -12.18
C ASN A 113 -6.94 -3.72 -12.34
N ARG A 114 -5.78 -3.54 -11.75
CA ARG A 114 -4.94 -2.37 -11.87
C ARG A 114 -4.22 -2.34 -13.22
N LYS A 115 -4.13 -1.18 -13.86
CA LYS A 115 -3.09 -0.90 -14.85
C LYS A 115 -1.73 -0.80 -14.15
N PRO A 116 -0.59 -1.12 -14.80
CA PRO A 116 0.72 -1.13 -14.16
C PRO A 116 1.07 0.17 -13.43
N MET A 117 1.81 0.06 -12.31
CA MET A 117 2.24 1.18 -11.47
C MET A 117 3.15 2.20 -12.14
N VAL A 118 3.77 1.84 -13.27
CA VAL A 118 4.69 2.73 -13.98
C VAL A 118 3.88 3.66 -14.86
N SER A 119 3.68 4.87 -14.39
CA SER A 119 3.11 5.97 -15.17
C SER A 119 3.70 7.27 -14.63
N ASP A 120 4.23 8.07 -15.53
CA ASP A 120 4.83 9.40 -15.28
C ASP A 120 3.88 10.43 -14.63
N SER A 121 2.64 10.03 -14.35
CA SER A 121 1.60 10.86 -13.76
C SER A 121 1.03 10.30 -12.44
N LEU A 122 1.73 9.37 -11.78
CA LEU A 122 1.35 8.91 -10.46
C LEU A 122 1.91 9.86 -9.40
N GLU A 123 1.04 10.47 -8.61
CA GLU A 123 1.41 11.46 -7.59
C GLU A 123 1.29 10.93 -6.15
N GLY A 124 0.93 9.67 -5.99
CA GLY A 124 0.90 9.02 -4.69
C GLY A 124 -0.05 7.84 -4.61
N HIS A 125 -0.23 7.37 -3.38
CA HIS A 125 -1.11 6.25 -3.06
C HIS A 125 -1.93 6.51 -1.80
N ILE A 126 -3.10 5.88 -1.72
CA ILE A 126 -3.83 5.70 -0.48
C ILE A 126 -3.94 4.21 -0.21
N LEU A 127 -3.43 3.78 0.93
CA LEU A 127 -3.51 2.41 1.43
C LEU A 127 -4.62 2.36 2.47
N ALA A 128 -5.75 1.76 2.14
CA ALA A 128 -6.87 1.59 3.06
C ALA A 128 -6.95 0.13 3.52
N TYR A 129 -6.60 -0.12 4.77
CA TYR A 129 -6.82 -1.41 5.40
C TYR A 129 -8.28 -1.52 5.81
N VAL A 130 -8.93 -2.59 5.36
CA VAL A 130 -10.36 -2.80 5.54
C VAL A 130 -10.67 -4.23 5.98
N MET A 131 -11.85 -4.44 6.53
CA MET A 131 -12.33 -5.77 6.89
C MET A 131 -13.85 -5.86 6.79
N CYS A 132 -14.36 -7.09 6.66
CA CYS A 132 -15.72 -7.43 6.98
C CYS A 132 -15.79 -7.79 8.47
N ASN A 133 -16.65 -7.15 9.25
CA ASN A 133 -16.82 -7.43 10.67
C ASN A 133 -17.77 -8.60 10.94
N ASP A 134 -18.35 -9.17 9.88
CA ASP A 134 -19.20 -10.35 9.93
C ASP A 134 -18.63 -11.44 9.02
N PRO A 135 -17.95 -12.47 9.59
CA PRO A 135 -17.30 -13.52 8.79
C PRO A 135 -18.27 -14.30 7.89
N ASP A 136 -19.53 -14.43 8.28
CA ASP A 136 -20.54 -15.16 7.50
C ASP A 136 -20.98 -14.39 6.26
N ARG A 137 -20.72 -13.07 6.24
CA ARG A 137 -21.03 -12.17 5.14
C ARG A 137 -19.81 -11.80 4.28
N GLU A 138 -18.67 -12.42 4.49
CA GLU A 138 -17.42 -12.06 3.78
C GLU A 138 -17.59 -12.17 2.24
N GLN A 139 -18.33 -13.17 1.74
CA GLN A 139 -18.61 -13.30 0.30
C GLN A 139 -19.55 -12.20 -0.24
N GLU A 140 -20.53 -11.77 0.55
CA GLU A 140 -21.39 -10.64 0.21
C GLU A 140 -20.57 -9.36 0.15
N TRP A 141 -19.72 -9.16 1.17
CA TRP A 141 -18.81 -8.03 1.28
C TRP A 141 -17.83 -7.96 0.10
N ASP A 142 -17.27 -9.09 -0.34
CA ASP A 142 -16.39 -9.15 -1.51
C ASP A 142 -17.13 -8.74 -2.79
N ARG A 143 -18.33 -9.28 -3.02
CA ARG A 143 -19.14 -8.93 -4.19
C ARG A 143 -19.55 -7.45 -4.17
N TRP A 144 -19.91 -6.93 -3.01
CA TRP A 144 -20.23 -5.52 -2.86
C TRP A 144 -19.02 -4.62 -3.15
N ASN A 145 -17.83 -4.97 -2.67
CA ASN A 145 -16.62 -4.22 -3.00
C ASN A 145 -16.40 -4.17 -4.53
N ASP A 146 -16.45 -5.31 -5.20
CA ASP A 146 -16.16 -5.38 -6.64
C ASP A 146 -17.26 -4.73 -7.49
N ALA A 147 -18.54 -4.87 -7.12
CA ALA A 147 -19.68 -4.43 -7.94
C ALA A 147 -20.21 -3.03 -7.59
N VAL A 148 -19.92 -2.53 -6.39
CA VAL A 148 -20.50 -1.28 -5.90
C VAL A 148 -19.39 -0.33 -5.41
N HIS A 149 -18.65 -0.70 -4.38
CA HIS A 149 -17.75 0.23 -3.69
C HIS A 149 -16.60 0.70 -4.59
N MET A 150 -15.88 -0.21 -5.23
CA MET A 150 -14.76 0.17 -6.10
C MET A 150 -15.20 0.99 -7.32
N PRO A 151 -16.29 0.62 -8.05
CA PRO A 151 -16.85 1.46 -9.10
C PRO A 151 -17.24 2.86 -8.62
N ASP A 152 -17.87 2.99 -7.45
CA ASP A 152 -18.27 4.27 -6.89
C ASP A 152 -17.05 5.15 -6.55
N MET A 153 -16.03 4.53 -5.94
CA MET A 153 -14.79 5.24 -5.62
C MET A 153 -14.08 5.71 -6.89
N MET A 154 -14.05 4.90 -7.95
CA MET A 154 -13.50 5.31 -9.25
C MET A 154 -14.32 6.40 -9.92
N ALA A 155 -15.66 6.34 -9.84
CA ALA A 155 -16.56 7.35 -10.39
C ALA A 155 -16.44 8.73 -9.71
N SER A 156 -15.86 8.79 -8.50
CA SER A 156 -15.55 10.06 -7.82
C SER A 156 -14.54 10.93 -8.59
N GLY A 157 -13.77 10.34 -9.52
CA GLY A 157 -12.64 11.00 -10.17
C GLY A 157 -11.46 11.31 -9.23
N ALA A 158 -11.48 10.75 -8.01
CA ALA A 158 -10.39 10.93 -7.03
C ALA A 158 -9.19 10.05 -7.35
N PHE A 159 -9.43 8.90 -7.98
CA PHE A 159 -8.42 7.86 -8.17
C PHE A 159 -8.23 7.53 -9.64
N ARG A 160 -7.02 7.18 -9.98
CA ARG A 160 -6.61 6.76 -11.31
C ARG A 160 -6.77 5.27 -11.53
N ALA A 161 -6.48 4.51 -10.47
CA ALA A 161 -6.67 3.07 -10.43
C ALA A 161 -6.94 2.63 -8.99
N VAL A 162 -7.48 1.44 -8.84
CA VAL A 162 -7.68 0.79 -7.56
C VAL A 162 -7.38 -0.69 -7.69
N SER A 163 -6.79 -1.27 -6.66
CA SER A 163 -6.52 -2.70 -6.56
C SER A 163 -6.80 -3.20 -5.16
N ARG A 164 -7.24 -4.46 -5.06
CA ARG A 164 -7.52 -5.11 -3.79
C ARG A 164 -6.55 -6.24 -3.55
N TRP A 165 -6.15 -6.36 -2.29
CA TRP A 165 -5.13 -7.29 -1.83
C TRP A 165 -5.58 -7.94 -0.54
N ARG A 166 -5.18 -9.19 -0.31
CA ARG A 166 -5.49 -9.94 0.89
C ARG A 166 -4.20 -10.39 1.57
N ARG A 167 -4.10 -10.20 2.89
CA ARG A 167 -2.92 -10.57 3.69
C ARG A 167 -2.70 -12.07 3.70
N ARG A 168 -1.42 -12.45 3.62
CA ARG A 168 -0.96 -13.84 3.78
C ARG A 168 0.26 -13.88 4.73
N PRO A 169 0.21 -14.68 5.80
CA PRO A 169 -0.97 -15.38 6.31
C PRO A 169 -2.07 -14.42 6.79
N LYS A 170 -3.30 -14.91 6.93
CA LYS A 170 -4.41 -14.15 7.52
C LYS A 170 -4.07 -13.82 8.98
N ASP A 171 -4.33 -12.57 9.38
CA ASP A 171 -4.26 -12.14 10.77
C ASP A 171 -5.64 -12.35 11.40
N GLU A 172 -5.72 -13.17 12.45
CA GLU A 172 -7.00 -13.51 13.09
C GLU A 172 -7.64 -12.32 13.82
N GLN A 173 -6.84 -11.32 14.20
CA GLN A 173 -7.30 -10.16 14.96
C GLN A 173 -7.24 -8.84 14.19
N GLY A 174 -6.67 -8.87 12.98
CA GLY A 174 -6.38 -7.69 12.20
C GLY A 174 -7.21 -7.51 10.95
N THR A 175 -7.01 -6.35 10.32
CA THR A 175 -7.53 -6.08 8.99
C THR A 175 -6.78 -6.92 7.96
N ASN A 176 -7.49 -7.80 7.26
CA ASN A 176 -6.88 -8.75 6.32
C ASN A 176 -6.89 -8.29 4.87
N TYR A 177 -7.55 -7.20 4.58
CA TYR A 177 -7.68 -6.67 3.24
C TYR A 177 -7.06 -5.30 3.15
N LEU A 178 -6.39 -5.05 2.04
CA LEU A 178 -5.86 -3.75 1.66
C LEU A 178 -6.50 -3.34 0.34
N THR A 179 -7.06 -2.15 0.30
CA THR A 179 -7.36 -1.46 -0.95
C THR A 179 -6.27 -0.44 -1.21
N LEU A 180 -5.60 -0.56 -2.34
CA LEU A 180 -4.58 0.37 -2.81
C LEU A 180 -5.18 1.23 -3.91
N TYR A 181 -5.25 2.53 -3.67
CA TYR A 181 -5.69 3.53 -4.62
C TYR A 181 -4.48 4.27 -5.20
N ASP A 182 -4.40 4.33 -6.51
CA ASP A 182 -3.43 5.15 -7.22
C ASP A 182 -3.98 6.55 -7.41
N VAL A 183 -3.21 7.53 -6.99
CA VAL A 183 -3.57 8.95 -7.04
C VAL A 183 -2.84 9.59 -8.22
N GLY A 184 -3.60 10.30 -9.05
CA GLY A 184 -3.08 11.08 -10.17
C GLY A 184 -3.05 12.56 -9.87
N GLU A 185 -3.27 13.36 -10.91
CA GLU A 185 -3.19 14.81 -10.90
C GLU A 185 -3.93 15.47 -9.72
N GLY A 186 -3.23 16.33 -9.01
CA GLY A 186 -3.69 17.08 -7.85
C GLY A 186 -3.34 16.42 -6.51
N GLY A 187 -2.65 15.27 -6.55
CA GLY A 187 -2.06 14.64 -5.37
C GLY A 187 -3.05 14.06 -4.38
N VAL A 188 -2.49 13.50 -3.32
CA VAL A 188 -3.24 12.75 -2.29
C VAL A 188 -4.26 13.62 -1.55
N GLY A 189 -3.91 14.89 -1.26
CA GLY A 189 -4.82 15.81 -0.58
C GLY A 189 -6.13 16.02 -1.34
N LEU A 190 -6.05 16.28 -2.65
CA LEU A 190 -7.23 16.44 -3.50
C LEU A 190 -8.02 15.14 -3.62
N ALA A 191 -7.35 13.99 -3.72
CA ALA A 191 -7.99 12.69 -3.79
C ALA A 191 -8.82 12.40 -2.52
N VAL A 192 -8.28 12.70 -1.33
CA VAL A 192 -9.00 12.59 -0.05
C VAL A 192 -10.24 13.47 -0.04
N VAL A 193 -10.13 14.75 -0.43
CA VAL A 193 -11.26 15.68 -0.47
C VAL A 193 -12.35 15.17 -1.43
N ARG A 194 -11.98 14.79 -2.65
CA ARG A 194 -12.94 14.29 -3.65
C ARG A 194 -13.64 13.01 -3.21
N SER A 195 -12.90 12.03 -2.67
CA SER A 195 -13.48 10.78 -2.19
C SER A 195 -14.41 11.00 -0.98
N ALA A 196 -14.04 11.89 -0.06
CA ALA A 196 -14.88 12.26 1.07
C ALA A 196 -16.18 12.94 0.64
N ALA A 197 -16.14 13.77 -0.40
CA ALA A 197 -17.31 14.50 -0.89
C ALA A 197 -18.42 13.60 -1.44
N VAL A 198 -18.11 12.41 -1.96
CA VAL A 198 -19.12 11.48 -2.50
C VAL A 198 -19.74 10.57 -1.43
N MET A 199 -19.05 10.35 -0.33
CA MET A 199 -19.47 9.40 0.71
C MET A 199 -20.89 9.67 1.29
N PRO A 200 -21.28 10.93 1.62
CA PRO A 200 -22.64 11.19 2.11
C PRO A 200 -23.73 10.80 1.12
N GLY A 201 -23.48 11.00 -0.18
CA GLY A 201 -24.39 10.61 -1.26
C GLY A 201 -24.57 9.09 -1.35
N LEU A 202 -23.46 8.34 -1.25
CA LEU A 202 -23.50 6.88 -1.25
C LEU A 202 -24.24 6.30 -0.04
N VAL A 203 -24.00 6.86 1.14
CA VAL A 203 -24.73 6.48 2.36
C VAL A 203 -26.23 6.72 2.21
N LYS A 204 -26.62 7.91 1.73
CA LYS A 204 -28.04 8.28 1.51
C LYS A 204 -28.72 7.40 0.48
N ALA A 205 -27.97 6.95 -0.54
CA ALA A 205 -28.46 6.05 -1.57
C ALA A 205 -28.50 4.57 -1.13
N GLY A 206 -28.19 4.26 0.12
CA GLY A 206 -28.15 2.87 0.64
C GLY A 206 -27.06 2.00 0.01
N ARG A 207 -26.01 2.61 -0.54
CA ARG A 207 -24.93 1.89 -1.24
C ARG A 207 -23.80 1.45 -0.32
N LYS A 208 -23.84 1.84 0.95
CA LYS A 208 -22.87 1.39 1.98
C LYS A 208 -23.31 0.05 2.56
N LEU A 209 -22.38 -0.89 2.66
CA LEU A 209 -22.60 -2.16 3.35
C LEU A 209 -22.23 -1.99 4.85
N ASP A 210 -23.13 -2.41 5.73
CA ASP A 210 -22.99 -2.22 7.18
C ASP A 210 -21.87 -3.03 7.83
N CYS A 211 -21.54 -4.19 7.25
CA CYS A 211 -20.42 -5.01 7.72
C CYS A 211 -19.05 -4.53 7.19
N HIS A 212 -18.99 -3.45 6.39
CA HIS A 212 -17.73 -2.87 5.94
C HIS A 212 -17.13 -1.95 7.01
N VAL A 213 -15.95 -2.29 7.49
CA VAL A 213 -15.21 -1.51 8.49
C VAL A 213 -13.87 -1.07 7.92
N GLY A 214 -13.63 0.24 7.96
CA GLY A 214 -12.33 0.82 7.70
C GLY A 214 -11.41 0.67 8.92
N GLY A 215 -10.17 0.31 8.66
CA GLY A 215 -9.09 0.32 9.65
C GLY A 215 -8.11 1.47 9.41
N LEU A 216 -6.83 1.17 9.45
CA LEU A 216 -5.76 2.13 9.19
C LEU A 216 -5.81 2.61 7.73
N THR A 217 -5.78 3.91 7.53
CA THR A 217 -5.55 4.53 6.22
C THR A 217 -4.18 5.22 6.24
N VAL A 218 -3.37 4.92 5.23
CA VAL A 218 -2.03 5.49 5.05
C VAL A 218 -2.01 6.24 3.72
N THR A 219 -1.60 7.50 3.76
CA THR A 219 -1.47 8.35 2.56
C THR A 219 0.00 8.55 2.23
N LEU A 220 0.36 8.30 0.99
CA LEU A 220 1.72 8.29 0.47
C LEU A 220 1.84 9.23 -0.73
N GLY A 221 2.85 10.08 -0.75
CA GLY A 221 3.11 10.99 -1.87
C GLY A 221 4.16 12.03 -1.49
N PRO A 222 4.67 12.81 -2.44
CA PRO A 222 5.52 13.94 -2.14
C PRO A 222 4.75 14.96 -1.28
N GLU A 223 5.49 15.69 -0.44
CA GLU A 223 4.97 16.82 0.34
C GLU A 223 4.59 17.99 -0.56
#